data_1e129921fc1c3dae43ed35f6448c825d
#
_entry.id   1e129921fc1c3dae43ed35f6448c825d
#
_cell.length_a   1.000
_cell.length_b   1.000
_cell.length_c   1.000
_cell.angle_alpha   90.00
_cell.angle_beta   90.00
_cell.angle_gamma   90.00
#
_symmetry.space_group_name_H-M   'P 1'
#
loop_
_entity.id
_entity.type
_entity.pdbx_description
1 polymer ?
#
loop_
_entity_poly.entity_id
_entity_poly.type
_entity_poly.pdbx_seq_one_letter_code
_entity_poly.pdbx_strand_id
1 'polypeptide(L)'
;MRIVFSEHAWDDYLYWQKADRKIVQRIDALIKDICRTPFEGVGKPEPLKHALAGYWSRRIDDTHRIVYRVEGNDLRIAQTRYHY
;
A
#
# COMPACT_ATOMS: atom_id res chain seq x y z
N MET A 1 1.13 -14.91 2.47
CA MET A 1 0.83 -13.88 3.51
C MET A 1 -0.62 -13.45 3.38
N ARG A 2 -1.28 -13.17 4.49
CA ARG A 2 -2.66 -12.69 4.47
C ARG A 2 -2.66 -11.19 4.22
N ILE A 3 -3.59 -10.74 3.37
CA ILE A 3 -3.73 -9.32 3.04
C ILE A 3 -4.87 -8.75 3.88
N VAL A 4 -4.54 -7.79 4.74
CA VAL A 4 -5.50 -7.19 5.68
C VAL A 4 -5.58 -5.70 5.40
N PHE A 5 -6.73 -5.25 4.92
CA PHE A 5 -6.99 -3.83 4.72
C PHE A 5 -7.59 -3.24 6.00
N SER A 6 -7.10 -2.07 6.41
CA SER A 6 -7.83 -1.27 7.37
C SER A 6 -9.12 -0.78 6.71
N GLU A 7 -10.09 -0.35 7.50
CA GLU A 7 -11.32 0.23 6.95
C GLU A 7 -11.00 1.44 6.06
N HIS A 8 -10.08 2.30 6.50
CA HIS A 8 -9.65 3.46 5.72
C HIS A 8 -9.03 3.05 4.38
N ALA A 9 -8.12 2.07 4.40
CA ALA A 9 -7.48 1.60 3.17
C ALA A 9 -8.48 0.94 2.21
N TRP A 10 -9.46 0.24 2.77
CA TRP A 10 -10.52 -0.39 1.98
C TRP A 10 -11.39 0.67 1.30
N ASP A 11 -11.75 1.73 2.02
CA ASP A 11 -12.51 2.84 1.46
C ASP A 11 -11.73 3.52 0.32
N ASP A 12 -10.43 3.71 0.49
CA ASP A 12 -9.56 4.24 -0.56
C ASP A 12 -9.58 3.35 -1.80
N TYR A 13 -9.47 2.05 -1.59
CA TYR A 13 -9.46 1.07 -2.67
C TYR A 13 -10.79 1.06 -3.43
N LEU A 14 -11.91 1.13 -2.72
CA LEU A 14 -13.24 1.22 -3.32
C LEU A 14 -13.41 2.52 -4.12
N TYR A 15 -12.84 3.62 -3.62
CA TYR A 15 -12.84 4.88 -4.37
C TYR A 15 -12.20 4.69 -5.75
N TRP A 16 -11.03 4.04 -5.80
CA TRP A 16 -10.33 3.82 -7.06
C TRP A 16 -11.08 2.88 -8.01
N GLN A 17 -11.85 1.94 -7.48
CA GLN A 17 -12.68 1.05 -8.31
C GLN A 17 -13.62 1.83 -9.22
N LYS A 18 -14.09 2.99 -8.75
CA LYS A 18 -14.98 3.87 -9.51
C LYS A 18 -14.25 4.95 -10.27
N ALA A 19 -13.20 5.50 -9.67
CA ALA A 19 -12.55 6.71 -10.17
C ALA A 19 -11.49 6.43 -11.24
N ASP A 20 -10.68 5.37 -11.08
CA ASP A 20 -9.57 5.11 -12.00
C ASP A 20 -9.11 3.66 -11.92
N ARG A 21 -9.49 2.89 -12.92
CA ARG A 21 -9.16 1.46 -13.00
C ARG A 21 -7.67 1.20 -13.17
N LYS A 22 -6.92 2.12 -13.75
CA LYS A 22 -5.48 1.99 -13.90
C LYS A 22 -4.79 2.05 -12.55
N ILE A 23 -5.29 2.89 -11.65
CA ILE A 23 -4.79 2.98 -10.28
C ILE A 23 -5.06 1.67 -9.53
N VAL A 24 -6.22 1.07 -9.70
CA VAL A 24 -6.54 -0.23 -9.11
C VAL A 24 -5.52 -1.28 -9.57
N GLN A 25 -5.25 -1.35 -10.86
CA GLN A 25 -4.27 -2.28 -11.41
C GLN A 25 -2.88 -2.06 -10.83
N ARG A 26 -2.49 -0.81 -10.66
CA ARG A 26 -1.21 -0.45 -10.05
C ARG A 26 -1.15 -0.89 -8.59
N ILE A 27 -2.21 -0.64 -7.82
CA ILE A 27 -2.29 -1.06 -6.42
C ILE A 27 -2.21 -2.59 -6.32
N ASP A 28 -2.96 -3.31 -7.16
CA ASP A 28 -2.95 -4.76 -7.18
C ASP A 28 -1.54 -5.31 -7.45
N ALA A 29 -0.85 -4.73 -8.43
CA ALA A 29 0.51 -5.11 -8.76
C ALA A 29 1.48 -4.83 -7.62
N LEU A 30 1.33 -3.69 -6.93
CA LEU A 30 2.15 -3.34 -5.78
C LEU A 30 1.93 -4.33 -4.63
N ILE A 31 0.68 -4.66 -4.33
CA ILE A 31 0.36 -5.61 -3.25
C ILE A 31 0.99 -6.98 -3.55
N LYS A 32 0.88 -7.42 -4.79
CA LYS A 32 1.47 -8.68 -5.21
C LYS A 32 2.99 -8.67 -5.04
N ASP A 33 3.64 -7.58 -5.44
CA ASP A 33 5.08 -7.43 -5.30
C ASP A 33 5.52 -7.35 -3.83
N ILE A 34 4.76 -6.64 -2.99
CA ILE A 34 5.01 -6.56 -1.56
C ILE A 34 4.93 -7.94 -0.91
N CYS A 35 3.95 -8.74 -1.25
CA CYS A 35 3.81 -10.08 -0.71
C CYS A 35 5.01 -10.96 -1.05
N ARG A 36 5.66 -10.71 -2.17
CA ARG A 36 6.84 -11.44 -2.59
C ARG A 36 8.11 -10.93 -1.92
N THR A 37 8.30 -9.60 -1.92
CA THR A 37 9.49 -8.93 -1.36
C THR A 37 9.06 -7.65 -0.66
N PRO A 38 8.71 -7.71 0.66
CA PRO A 38 8.09 -6.57 1.34
C PRO A 38 8.91 -5.30 1.41
N PHE A 39 10.24 -5.40 1.40
CA PHE A 39 11.11 -4.27 1.70
C PHE A 39 11.95 -3.82 0.52
N GLU A 40 11.73 -4.40 -0.64
CA GLU A 40 12.41 -4.00 -1.88
C GLU A 40 11.50 -4.29 -3.07
N GLY A 41 11.76 -3.65 -4.20
CA GLY A 41 11.03 -3.89 -5.43
C GLY A 41 10.42 -2.63 -6.02
N VAL A 42 9.29 -2.79 -6.70
CA VAL A 42 8.66 -1.73 -7.49
C VAL A 42 8.07 -0.63 -6.61
N GLY A 43 8.10 0.61 -7.08
CA GLY A 43 7.43 1.73 -6.42
C GLY A 43 8.24 2.41 -5.33
N LYS A 44 9.55 2.21 -5.32
CA LYS A 44 10.46 2.85 -4.36
C LYS A 44 10.04 2.61 -2.91
N PRO A 45 10.07 1.36 -2.43
CA PRO A 45 9.72 1.09 -1.04
C PRO A 45 10.65 1.82 -0.08
N GLU A 46 10.08 2.49 0.91
CA GLU A 46 10.84 3.18 1.93
C GLU A 46 10.20 3.05 3.31
N PRO A 47 11.03 2.90 4.35
CA PRO A 47 10.50 2.87 5.71
C PRO A 47 10.10 4.27 6.15
N LEU A 48 9.01 4.36 6.89
CA LEU A 48 8.51 5.62 7.43
C LEU A 48 9.07 5.86 8.83
N LYS A 49 8.98 7.11 9.30
CA LYS A 49 9.60 7.55 10.54
C LYS A 49 8.56 8.14 11.49
N HIS A 50 9.00 8.46 12.70
CA HIS A 50 8.21 9.14 13.73
C HIS A 50 6.93 8.36 14.06
N ALA A 51 5.78 9.00 13.96
CA ALA A 51 4.49 8.38 14.29
C ALA A 51 4.16 7.17 13.42
N LEU A 52 4.76 7.07 12.23
CA LEU A 52 4.55 5.96 11.29
C LEU A 52 5.71 4.95 11.28
N ALA A 53 6.58 5.00 12.29
CA ALA A 53 7.67 4.04 12.41
C ALA A 53 7.12 2.60 12.40
N GLY A 54 7.76 1.73 11.62
CA GLY A 54 7.30 0.36 11.43
C GLY A 54 6.46 0.16 10.19
N TYR A 55 5.96 1.25 9.61
CA TYR A 55 5.27 1.23 8.33
C TYR A 55 6.23 1.51 7.18
N TRP A 56 5.83 1.09 6.01
CA TRP A 56 6.53 1.31 4.75
C TRP A 56 5.58 1.94 3.74
N SER A 57 6.13 2.62 2.74
CA SER A 57 5.32 3.12 1.64
C SER A 57 5.92 2.74 0.31
N ARG A 58 5.06 2.63 -0.70
CA ARG A 58 5.45 2.54 -2.11
C ARG A 58 4.61 3.51 -2.93
N ARG A 59 5.19 4.00 -4.01
CA ARG A 59 4.50 4.93 -4.91
C ARG A 59 3.46 4.21 -5.75
N ILE A 60 2.24 4.70 -5.69
CA ILE A 60 1.19 4.33 -6.65
C ILE A 60 1.38 5.18 -7.90
N ASP A 61 1.49 6.50 -7.72
CA ASP A 61 1.83 7.48 -8.75
C ASP A 61 2.57 8.66 -8.09
N ASP A 62 2.67 9.79 -8.77
CA ASP A 62 3.39 10.96 -8.23
C ASP A 62 2.74 11.55 -6.99
N THR A 63 1.44 11.33 -6.80
CA THR A 63 0.67 11.91 -5.70
C THR A 63 0.34 10.90 -4.62
N HIS A 64 0.01 9.68 -5.01
CA HIS A 64 -0.58 8.68 -4.12
C HIS A 64 0.41 7.60 -3.70
N ARG A 65 0.23 7.11 -2.46
CA ARG A 65 1.08 6.09 -1.85
C ARG A 65 0.24 4.98 -1.26
N ILE A 66 0.77 3.76 -1.34
CA ILE A 66 0.29 2.67 -0.49
C ILE A 66 1.15 2.66 0.78
N VAL A 67 0.51 2.65 1.94
CA VAL A 67 1.19 2.57 3.24
C VAL A 67 0.82 1.23 3.86
N TYR A 68 1.84 0.50 4.31
CA TYR A 68 1.65 -0.86 4.80
C TYR A 68 2.67 -1.22 5.86
N ARG A 69 2.39 -2.30 6.59
CA ARG A 69 3.36 -2.92 7.48
C ARG A 69 3.21 -4.44 7.41
N VAL A 70 4.29 -5.14 7.67
CA VAL A 70 4.28 -6.60 7.77
C VAL A 70 4.27 -6.96 9.25
N GLU A 71 3.33 -7.80 9.63
CA GLU A 71 3.18 -8.23 11.02
C GLU A 71 2.94 -9.74 11.01
N GLY A 72 3.96 -10.50 11.39
CA GLY A 72 3.91 -11.94 11.26
C GLY A 72 3.73 -12.35 9.80
N ASN A 73 2.70 -13.12 9.50
CA ASN A 73 2.37 -13.52 8.13
C ASN A 73 1.28 -12.64 7.50
N ASP A 74 1.06 -11.46 8.05
CA ASP A 74 0.05 -10.52 7.57
C ASP A 74 0.69 -9.31 6.90
N LEU A 75 0.17 -8.94 5.74
CA LEU A 75 0.40 -7.66 5.13
C LEU A 75 -0.77 -6.75 5.52
N ARG A 76 -0.50 -5.76 6.36
CA ARG A 76 -1.51 -4.81 6.82
C ARG A 76 -1.41 -3.53 6.01
N ILE A 77 -2.48 -3.23 5.26
CA ILE A 77 -2.54 -2.06 4.40
C ILE A 77 -3.33 -0.98 5.13
N ALA A 78 -2.67 0.17 5.36
CA ALA A 78 -3.23 1.27 6.12
C ALA A 78 -3.87 2.35 5.24
N GLN A 79 -3.40 2.49 4.00
CA GLN A 79 -3.89 3.52 3.10
C GLN A 79 -3.48 3.18 1.66
N THR A 80 -4.32 3.54 0.70
CA THR A 80 -4.01 3.38 -0.74
C THR A 80 -4.34 4.65 -1.54
N ARG A 81 -4.42 5.79 -0.86
CA ARG A 81 -4.73 7.08 -1.50
C ARG A 81 -4.02 8.18 -0.74
N TYR A 82 -3.68 9.28 -1.43
CA TYR A 82 -2.98 10.43 -0.88
C TYR A 82 -1.54 10.13 -0.47
N HIS A 83 -0.87 11.17 -0.05
CA HIS A 83 0.42 11.11 0.61
C HIS A 83 0.19 10.95 2.12
N TYR A 84 1.15 10.41 2.82
CA TYR A 84 1.06 10.25 4.28
C TYR A 84 1.58 11.48 5.02
#